data_abf8fa64f4e98af3854e5452e8ec4502
#
_entry.id   abf8fa64f4e98af3854e5452e8ec4502
#
_cell.length_a   1.000
_cell.length_b   1.000
_cell.length_c   1.000
_cell.angle_alpha   90.00
_cell.angle_beta   90.00
_cell.angle_gamma   90.00
#
_symmetry.space_group_name_H-M   'P 1'
#
loop_
_entity.id
_entity.type
_entity.pdbx_description
1 polymer ?
#
loop_
_entity_poly.entity_id
_entity_poly.type
_entity_poly.pdbx_seq_one_letter_code
_entity_poly.pdbx_strand_id
1 'polypeptide(L)'
;MKVAILGSGAYGLSLALMFHKNKCDITVWTKFEEEKRELEHNLEHKKVLPGIRLPDEFKFTTSMEDAVLNAKLILIAVPAAFVDDVSLELSKYLKKDQHVCIGSKGIERDSCLFVTDVFEKYNKTSKLAVISGPSFAIDIAKHVPIGLSVGTKNKETLALLKENLQNMRLQTNNY
;
A
#
# COMPACT_ATOMS: atom_id res chain seq x y z
N MET A 1 -12.87 1.26 -7.74
CA MET A 1 -12.61 1.67 -6.33
C MET A 1 -11.33 2.50 -6.30
N LYS A 2 -11.27 3.60 -5.50
CA LYS A 2 -10.02 4.36 -5.33
C LYS A 2 -9.13 3.72 -4.25
N VAL A 3 -7.86 3.53 -4.56
CA VAL A 3 -6.82 3.01 -3.67
C VAL A 3 -5.68 4.02 -3.56
N ALA A 4 -5.33 4.39 -2.35
CA ALA A 4 -4.14 5.18 -2.06
C ALA A 4 -2.98 4.24 -1.71
N ILE A 5 -1.85 4.42 -2.34
CA ILE A 5 -0.60 3.70 -2.06
C ILE A 5 0.36 4.68 -1.41
N LEU A 6 0.64 4.50 -0.14
CA LEU A 6 1.59 5.34 0.59
C LEU A 6 2.97 4.70 0.52
N GLY A 7 3.78 5.21 -0.40
CA GLY A 7 5.13 4.73 -0.71
C GLY A 7 5.28 4.28 -2.16
N SER A 8 6.21 4.88 -2.86
CA SER A 8 6.58 4.66 -4.27
C SER A 8 7.73 3.66 -4.46
N GLY A 9 8.09 2.92 -3.42
CA GLY A 9 9.07 1.86 -3.51
C GLY A 9 8.60 0.68 -4.37
N ALA A 10 9.52 -0.25 -4.69
CA ALA A 10 9.23 -1.40 -5.56
C ALA A 10 7.98 -2.17 -5.14
N TYR A 11 7.83 -2.44 -3.84
CA TYR A 11 6.69 -3.21 -3.33
C TYR A 11 5.36 -2.44 -3.45
N GLY A 12 5.36 -1.14 -3.10
CA GLY A 12 4.19 -0.28 -3.24
C GLY A 12 3.71 -0.18 -4.68
N LEU A 13 4.62 0.10 -5.62
CA LEU A 13 4.29 0.17 -7.04
C LEU A 13 3.81 -1.17 -7.61
N SER A 14 4.39 -2.29 -7.18
CA SER A 14 3.96 -3.62 -7.63
C SER A 14 2.55 -3.96 -7.13
N LEU A 15 2.22 -3.63 -5.88
CA LEU A 15 0.86 -3.78 -5.35
C LEU A 15 -0.12 -2.82 -6.06
N ALA A 16 0.32 -1.59 -6.37
CA ALA A 16 -0.47 -0.64 -7.17
C ALA A 16 -0.88 -1.23 -8.52
N LEU A 17 0.07 -1.84 -9.24
CA LEU A 17 -0.18 -2.53 -10.52
C LEU A 17 -1.20 -3.66 -10.35
N MET A 18 -1.12 -4.41 -9.25
CA MET A 18 -2.03 -5.49 -8.96
C MET A 18 -3.46 -5.00 -8.71
N PHE A 19 -3.65 -3.94 -7.92
CA PHE A 19 -4.95 -3.32 -7.73
C PHE A 19 -5.50 -2.70 -9.01
N HIS A 20 -4.65 -2.05 -9.81
CA HIS A 20 -5.05 -1.47 -11.09
C HIS A 20 -5.57 -2.53 -12.07
N LYS A 21 -4.94 -3.71 -12.13
CA LYS A 21 -5.42 -4.85 -12.94
C LYS A 21 -6.85 -5.26 -12.57
N ASN A 22 -7.26 -5.06 -11.32
CA ASN A 22 -8.62 -5.27 -10.84
C ASN A 22 -9.49 -4.00 -10.92
N LYS A 23 -9.16 -3.09 -11.84
CA LYS A 23 -9.91 -1.87 -12.18
C LYS A 23 -10.06 -0.88 -11.01
N CYS A 24 -9.04 -0.82 -10.13
CA CYS A 24 -8.96 0.20 -9.12
C CYS A 24 -8.27 1.46 -9.66
N ASP A 25 -8.77 2.63 -9.23
CA ASP A 25 -8.11 3.92 -9.48
C ASP A 25 -6.99 4.10 -8.48
N ILE A 26 -5.77 4.29 -8.97
CA ILE A 26 -4.57 4.32 -8.12
C ILE A 26 -4.07 5.76 -7.96
N THR A 27 -3.84 6.13 -6.70
CA THR A 27 -3.07 7.31 -6.35
C THR A 27 -1.88 6.88 -5.51
N VAL A 28 -0.68 7.17 -5.97
CA VAL A 28 0.58 6.87 -5.27
C VAL A 28 1.08 8.14 -4.59
N TRP A 29 1.32 8.05 -3.30
CA TRP A 29 1.97 9.09 -2.53
C TRP A 29 3.46 8.79 -2.38
N THR A 30 4.27 9.80 -2.59
CA THR A 30 5.70 9.81 -2.25
C THR A 30 6.04 11.08 -1.46
N LYS A 31 7.02 10.98 -0.58
CA LYS A 31 7.49 12.15 0.21
C LYS A 31 8.29 13.15 -0.65
N PHE A 32 8.83 12.72 -1.80
CA PHE A 32 9.82 13.45 -2.56
C PHE A 32 9.26 13.99 -3.87
N GLU A 33 9.30 15.31 -4.05
CA GLU A 33 8.78 15.98 -5.24
C GLU A 33 9.55 15.59 -6.53
N GLU A 34 10.87 15.36 -6.40
CA GLU A 34 11.68 14.89 -7.53
C GLU A 34 11.25 13.50 -8.01
N GLU A 35 11.00 12.58 -7.09
CA GLU A 35 10.51 11.24 -7.39
C GLU A 35 9.12 11.27 -8.04
N LYS A 36 8.22 12.12 -7.52
CA LYS A 36 6.91 12.36 -8.13
C LYS A 36 7.05 12.79 -9.59
N ARG A 37 7.89 13.81 -9.86
CA ARG A 37 8.12 14.30 -11.23
C ARG A 37 8.72 13.23 -12.14
N GLU A 38 9.66 12.43 -11.63
CA GLU A 38 10.24 11.31 -12.36
C GLU A 38 9.17 10.28 -12.75
N LEU A 39 8.30 9.92 -11.80
CA LEU A 39 7.21 8.96 -12.02
C LEU A 39 6.17 9.49 -13.00
N GLU A 40 5.78 10.76 -12.90
CA GLU A 40 4.84 11.41 -13.84
C GLU A 40 5.39 11.49 -15.26
N HIS A 41 6.69 11.75 -15.40
CA HIS A 41 7.31 11.92 -16.70
C HIS A 41 7.63 10.59 -17.40
N ASN A 42 8.21 9.65 -16.64
CA ASN A 42 8.72 8.40 -17.20
C ASN A 42 7.72 7.24 -17.14
N LEU A 43 6.73 7.32 -16.24
CA LEU A 43 5.83 6.21 -15.90
C LEU A 43 6.61 4.91 -15.57
N GLU A 44 7.77 5.08 -14.97
CA GLU A 44 8.68 4.04 -14.55
C GLU A 44 9.54 4.54 -13.39
N HIS A 45 9.74 3.71 -12.40
CA HIS A 45 10.73 3.99 -11.35
C HIS A 45 12.02 3.21 -11.64
N LYS A 46 12.92 3.80 -12.43
CA LYS A 46 14.14 3.16 -12.94
C LYS A 46 15.06 2.59 -11.85
N LYS A 47 15.07 3.22 -10.67
CA LYS A 47 15.95 2.84 -9.56
C LYS A 47 15.44 1.64 -8.77
N VAL A 48 14.14 1.53 -8.54
CA VAL A 48 13.59 0.50 -7.62
C VAL A 48 12.79 -0.58 -8.34
N LEU A 49 12.23 -0.29 -9.53
CA LEU A 49 11.43 -1.23 -10.32
C LEU A 49 11.73 -1.09 -11.83
N PRO A 50 13.01 -1.29 -12.25
CA PRO A 50 13.41 -1.05 -13.63
C PRO A 50 12.72 -1.98 -14.61
N GLY A 51 12.39 -1.45 -15.81
CA GLY A 51 11.77 -2.20 -16.90
C GLY A 51 10.27 -2.47 -16.71
N ILE A 52 9.66 -1.90 -15.68
CA ILE A 52 8.22 -2.00 -15.45
C ILE A 52 7.57 -0.65 -15.72
N ARG A 53 6.79 -0.57 -16.81
CA ARG A 53 6.01 0.61 -17.12
C ARG A 53 4.76 0.66 -16.23
N LEU A 54 4.52 1.82 -15.64
CA LEU A 54 3.29 2.12 -14.87
C LEU A 54 2.19 2.60 -15.82
N PRO A 55 0.92 2.30 -15.54
CA PRO A 55 -0.22 2.81 -16.31
C PRO A 55 -0.30 4.34 -16.32
N ASP A 56 -0.71 4.91 -17.45
CA ASP A 56 -0.87 6.36 -17.62
C ASP A 56 -1.96 6.96 -16.71
N GLU A 57 -2.87 6.12 -16.23
CA GLU A 57 -3.96 6.49 -15.33
C GLU A 57 -3.52 6.66 -13.85
N PHE A 58 -2.28 6.26 -13.52
CA PHE A 58 -1.78 6.45 -12.16
C PHE A 58 -1.63 7.93 -11.85
N LYS A 59 -2.06 8.29 -10.65
CA LYS A 59 -1.86 9.64 -10.10
C LYS A 59 -0.75 9.60 -9.08
N PHE A 60 0.12 10.60 -9.12
CA PHE A 60 1.21 10.74 -8.17
C PHE A 60 1.06 12.04 -7.41
N THR A 61 1.33 12.04 -6.11
CA THR A 61 1.22 13.23 -5.28
C THR A 61 2.19 13.18 -4.10
N THR A 62 2.60 14.36 -3.64
CA THR A 62 3.33 14.53 -2.37
C THR A 62 2.43 15.00 -1.23
N SER A 63 1.15 15.31 -1.52
CA SER A 63 0.14 15.64 -0.53
C SER A 63 -0.51 14.38 0.03
N MET A 64 -0.36 14.14 1.33
CA MET A 64 -1.04 13.03 2.01
C MET A 64 -2.56 13.17 1.93
N GLU A 65 -3.07 14.39 2.10
CA GLU A 65 -4.50 14.69 2.01
C GLU A 65 -5.07 14.28 0.66
N ASP A 66 -4.44 14.73 -0.45
CA ASP A 66 -4.91 14.40 -1.80
C ASP A 66 -4.83 12.91 -2.11
N ALA A 67 -3.79 12.24 -1.61
CA ALA A 67 -3.61 10.81 -1.79
C ALA A 67 -4.79 10.03 -1.22
N VAL A 68 -5.18 10.33 0.03
CA VAL A 68 -6.19 9.57 0.77
C VAL A 68 -7.61 10.09 0.58
N LEU A 69 -7.77 11.26 -0.08
CA LEU A 69 -9.08 11.84 -0.35
C LEU A 69 -9.95 10.88 -1.18
N ASN A 70 -11.07 10.48 -0.61
CA ASN A 70 -12.02 9.53 -1.22
C ASN A 70 -11.44 8.13 -1.52
N ALA A 71 -10.27 7.78 -0.97
CA ALA A 71 -9.76 6.42 -1.05
C ALA A 71 -10.62 5.49 -0.19
N LYS A 72 -11.02 4.35 -0.75
CA LYS A 72 -11.70 3.29 0.02
C LYS A 72 -10.70 2.41 0.76
N LEU A 73 -9.53 2.20 0.16
CA LEU A 73 -8.42 1.46 0.72
C LEU A 73 -7.16 2.34 0.71
N ILE A 74 -6.44 2.35 1.83
CA ILE A 74 -5.13 2.98 1.98
C ILE A 74 -4.12 1.87 2.25
N LEU A 75 -3.15 1.71 1.36
CA LEU A 75 -2.07 0.75 1.51
C LEU A 75 -0.78 1.46 1.95
N ILE A 76 -0.26 1.12 3.13
CA ILE A 76 1.03 1.63 3.62
C ILE A 76 2.12 0.67 3.16
N ALA A 77 3.03 1.14 2.30
CA ALA A 77 4.11 0.35 1.70
C ALA A 77 5.46 1.08 1.75
N VAL A 78 5.68 1.86 2.80
CA VAL A 78 6.97 2.50 3.09
C VAL A 78 7.89 1.53 3.86
N PRO A 79 9.21 1.73 3.88
CA PRO A 79 10.10 0.99 4.78
C PRO A 79 9.66 1.13 6.25
N ALA A 80 9.87 0.09 7.07
CA ALA A 80 9.41 0.05 8.47
C ALA A 80 9.86 1.28 9.29
N ALA A 81 11.06 1.80 9.04
CA ALA A 81 11.59 3.00 9.69
C ALA A 81 10.77 4.28 9.47
N PHE A 82 9.93 4.32 8.44
CA PHE A 82 9.09 5.49 8.12
C PHE A 82 7.61 5.30 8.47
N VAL A 83 7.24 4.15 9.02
CA VAL A 83 5.84 3.86 9.35
C VAL A 83 5.33 4.79 10.45
N ASP A 84 6.16 5.16 11.43
CA ASP A 84 5.78 6.08 12.51
C ASP A 84 5.40 7.46 11.95
N ASP A 85 6.27 8.09 11.17
CA ASP A 85 6.03 9.39 10.53
C ASP A 85 4.78 9.37 9.64
N VAL A 86 4.67 8.34 8.79
CA VAL A 86 3.55 8.20 7.86
C VAL A 86 2.23 7.97 8.61
N SER A 87 2.26 7.19 9.70
CA SER A 87 1.07 6.92 10.52
C SER A 87 0.60 8.17 11.26
N LEU A 88 1.54 8.96 11.77
CA LEU A 88 1.25 10.25 12.41
C LEU A 88 0.66 11.25 11.40
N GLU A 89 1.23 11.36 10.21
CA GLU A 89 0.71 12.26 9.17
C GLU A 89 -0.67 11.80 8.70
N LEU A 90 -0.85 10.52 8.43
CA LEU A 90 -2.11 9.94 7.99
C LEU A 90 -3.24 10.15 9.01
N SER A 91 -2.94 10.17 10.31
CA SER A 91 -3.94 10.35 11.36
C SER A 91 -4.75 11.64 11.25
N LYS A 92 -4.20 12.65 10.57
CA LYS A 92 -4.86 13.95 10.34
C LYS A 92 -5.99 13.86 9.32
N TYR A 93 -5.95 12.86 8.43
CA TYR A 93 -6.82 12.75 7.25
C TYR A 93 -7.64 11.46 7.19
N LEU A 94 -7.27 10.45 8.00
CA LEU A 94 -7.93 9.14 8.01
C LEU A 94 -9.38 9.24 8.46
N LYS A 95 -10.30 8.72 7.64
CA LYS A 95 -11.73 8.68 7.93
C LYS A 95 -12.15 7.29 8.44
N LYS A 96 -13.22 7.25 9.23
CA LYS A 96 -13.73 6.01 9.87
C LYS A 96 -14.18 4.92 8.89
N ASP A 97 -14.57 5.30 7.69
CA ASP A 97 -15.07 4.38 6.66
C ASP A 97 -13.96 3.83 5.76
N GLN A 98 -12.75 4.36 5.86
CA GLN A 98 -11.61 3.92 5.08
C GLN A 98 -10.98 2.65 5.67
N HIS A 99 -10.57 1.74 4.79
CA HIS A 99 -9.81 0.56 5.15
C HIS A 99 -8.32 0.85 5.04
N VAL A 100 -7.53 0.33 5.97
CA VAL A 100 -6.07 0.44 5.94
C VAL A 100 -5.46 -0.94 5.85
N CYS A 101 -4.49 -1.08 4.94
CA CYS A 101 -3.70 -2.30 4.81
C CYS A 101 -2.22 -1.96 4.94
N ILE A 102 -1.52 -2.60 5.86
CA ILE A 102 -0.08 -2.41 6.04
C ILE A 102 0.65 -3.49 5.25
N GLY A 103 1.42 -3.08 4.25
CA GLY A 103 2.33 -3.92 3.47
C GLY A 103 3.80 -3.73 3.83
N SER A 104 4.11 -2.77 4.70
CA SER A 104 5.46 -2.56 5.22
C SER A 104 5.94 -3.80 5.97
N LYS A 105 7.17 -4.22 5.69
CA LYS A 105 7.75 -5.45 6.25
C LYS A 105 8.74 -5.10 7.36
N GLY A 106 8.68 -5.87 8.44
CA GLY A 106 9.66 -5.78 9.54
C GLY A 106 9.11 -5.21 10.83
N ILE A 107 10.03 -4.84 11.69
CA ILE A 107 9.84 -4.25 13.00
C ILE A 107 10.42 -2.83 12.94
N GLU A 108 9.76 -1.88 13.57
CA GLU A 108 10.30 -0.53 13.69
C GLU A 108 11.57 -0.57 14.57
N ARG A 109 12.63 0.12 14.09
CA ARG A 109 13.99 -0.06 14.64
C ARG A 109 14.13 0.45 16.08
N ASP A 110 13.56 1.62 16.37
CA ASP A 110 13.82 2.31 17.62
C ASP A 110 12.95 1.77 18.77
N SER A 111 11.67 1.48 18.48
CA SER A 111 10.73 0.96 19.45
C SER A 111 10.70 -0.56 19.54
N CYS A 112 11.27 -1.27 18.56
CA CYS A 112 11.15 -2.72 18.41
C CYS A 112 9.68 -3.22 18.33
N LEU A 113 8.75 -2.35 17.95
CA LEU A 113 7.34 -2.68 17.81
C LEU A 113 7.02 -3.20 16.41
N PHE A 114 5.99 -4.02 16.30
CA PHE A 114 5.44 -4.35 15.00
C PHE A 114 4.87 -3.10 14.33
N VAL A 115 4.96 -3.03 13.00
CA VAL A 115 4.44 -1.88 12.23
C VAL A 115 2.95 -1.61 12.46
N THR A 116 2.19 -2.63 12.84
CA THR A 116 0.78 -2.47 13.27
C THR A 116 0.66 -1.70 14.57
N ASP A 117 1.48 -2.02 15.57
CA ASP A 117 1.46 -1.36 16.87
C ASP A 117 1.90 0.09 16.73
N VAL A 118 2.90 0.34 15.87
CA VAL A 118 3.34 1.69 15.52
C VAL A 118 2.20 2.50 14.89
N PHE A 119 1.49 1.91 13.91
CA PHE A 119 0.33 2.54 13.29
C PHE A 119 -0.78 2.85 14.31
N GLU A 120 -1.08 1.90 15.19
CA GLU A 120 -2.15 2.01 16.19
C GLU A 120 -1.87 3.04 17.31
N LYS A 121 -0.63 3.54 17.46
CA LYS A 121 -0.34 4.69 18.34
C LYS A 121 -1.17 5.91 17.97
N TYR A 122 -1.36 6.15 16.68
CA TYR A 122 -1.99 7.36 16.15
C TYR A 122 -3.38 7.12 15.55
N ASN A 123 -3.65 5.90 15.09
CA ASN A 123 -4.83 5.57 14.31
C ASN A 123 -5.65 4.44 14.93
N LYS A 124 -6.80 4.78 15.49
CA LYS A 124 -7.72 3.78 16.06
C LYS A 124 -8.78 3.41 15.02
N THR A 125 -8.56 2.31 14.31
CA THR A 125 -9.53 1.78 13.34
C THR A 125 -9.69 0.28 13.48
N SER A 126 -10.93 -0.19 13.35
CA SER A 126 -11.23 -1.63 13.27
C SER A 126 -11.03 -2.20 11.86
N LYS A 127 -10.80 -1.32 10.87
CA LYS A 127 -10.65 -1.70 9.45
C LYS A 127 -9.18 -1.82 9.04
N LEU A 128 -8.36 -2.36 9.95
CA LEU A 128 -6.94 -2.61 9.73
C LEU A 128 -6.71 -4.03 9.20
N ALA A 129 -5.83 -4.14 8.22
CA ALA A 129 -5.29 -5.40 7.73
C ALA A 129 -3.78 -5.32 7.55
N VAL A 130 -3.15 -6.47 7.48
CA VAL A 130 -1.75 -6.63 7.08
C VAL A 130 -1.70 -7.54 5.87
N ILE A 131 -0.86 -7.19 4.90
CA ILE A 131 -0.53 -8.05 3.76
C ILE A 131 0.94 -8.40 3.80
N SER A 132 1.25 -9.68 3.72
CA SER A 132 2.63 -10.19 3.74
C SER A 132 2.73 -11.48 2.92
N GLY A 133 3.95 -11.95 2.70
CA GLY A 133 4.20 -13.22 2.02
C GLY A 133 5.58 -13.26 1.37
N PRO A 134 5.98 -14.46 0.91
CA PRO A 134 7.22 -14.67 0.16
C PRO A 134 7.03 -14.18 -1.28
N SER A 135 7.11 -12.88 -1.48
CA SER A 135 6.86 -12.25 -2.77
C SER A 135 7.91 -11.18 -3.06
N PHE A 136 8.58 -11.32 -4.20
CA PHE A 136 9.42 -10.26 -4.73
C PHE A 136 8.56 -9.25 -5.50
N ALA A 137 8.88 -7.98 -5.34
CA ALA A 137 8.17 -6.91 -6.02
C ALA A 137 8.12 -7.09 -7.54
N ILE A 138 9.23 -7.52 -8.13
CA ILE A 138 9.32 -7.76 -9.58
C ILE A 138 8.38 -8.88 -10.07
N ASP A 139 8.18 -9.92 -9.26
CA ASP A 139 7.30 -11.03 -9.61
C ASP A 139 5.84 -10.58 -9.58
N ILE A 140 5.48 -9.76 -8.57
CA ILE A 140 4.16 -9.12 -8.51
C ILE A 140 3.94 -8.27 -9.75
N ALA A 141 4.89 -7.39 -10.08
CA ALA A 141 4.80 -6.47 -11.20
C ALA A 141 4.70 -7.20 -12.56
N LYS A 142 5.36 -8.34 -12.70
CA LYS A 142 5.30 -9.21 -13.88
C LYS A 142 4.12 -10.17 -13.87
N HIS A 143 3.25 -10.07 -12.86
CA HIS A 143 2.09 -10.96 -12.71
C HIS A 143 2.43 -12.45 -12.62
N VAL A 144 3.61 -12.77 -12.12
CA VAL A 144 3.98 -14.16 -11.80
C VAL A 144 3.05 -14.64 -10.65
N PRO A 145 2.54 -15.89 -10.71
CA PRO A 145 1.73 -16.41 -9.61
C PRO A 145 2.50 -16.41 -8.29
N ILE A 146 2.02 -15.67 -7.31
CA ILE A 146 2.60 -15.57 -5.97
C ILE A 146 1.56 -15.87 -4.91
N GLY A 147 2.01 -16.23 -3.71
CA GLY A 147 1.17 -16.35 -2.53
C GLY A 147 1.31 -15.12 -1.64
N LEU A 148 0.19 -14.52 -1.24
CA LEU A 148 0.14 -13.50 -0.20
C LEU A 148 -0.77 -13.95 0.93
N SER A 149 -0.41 -13.59 2.16
CA SER A 149 -1.25 -13.77 3.34
C SER A 149 -1.86 -12.43 3.73
N VAL A 150 -3.13 -12.43 4.06
CA VAL A 150 -3.85 -11.28 4.61
C VAL A 150 -4.30 -11.61 6.02
N GLY A 151 -3.88 -10.80 6.98
CA GLY A 151 -4.31 -10.85 8.37
C GLY A 151 -5.21 -9.66 8.70
N THR A 152 -6.44 -9.90 9.18
CA THR A 152 -7.34 -8.87 9.66
C THR A 152 -8.44 -9.45 10.54
N LYS A 153 -8.89 -8.69 11.55
CA LYS A 153 -10.07 -9.01 12.37
C LYS A 153 -11.39 -8.51 11.75
N ASN A 154 -11.30 -7.70 10.69
CA ASN A 154 -12.46 -7.07 10.06
C ASN A 154 -12.91 -7.81 8.80
N LYS A 155 -14.12 -8.36 8.82
CA LYS A 155 -14.69 -9.15 7.71
C LYS A 155 -14.87 -8.34 6.42
N GLU A 156 -15.24 -7.05 6.53
CA GLU A 156 -15.42 -6.18 5.37
C GLU A 156 -14.07 -5.88 4.70
N THR A 157 -13.03 -5.62 5.51
CA THR A 157 -11.68 -5.41 5.01
C THR A 157 -11.15 -6.66 4.31
N LEU A 158 -11.40 -7.85 4.88
CA LEU A 158 -11.03 -9.11 4.27
C LEU A 158 -11.71 -9.33 2.92
N ALA A 159 -13.03 -9.11 2.86
CA ALA A 159 -13.80 -9.24 1.63
C ALA A 159 -13.30 -8.28 0.54
N LEU A 160 -13.08 -7.02 0.91
CA LEU A 160 -12.56 -6.00 0.01
C LEU A 160 -11.18 -6.35 -0.56
N LEU A 161 -10.26 -6.83 0.28
CA LEU A 161 -8.94 -7.26 -0.18
C LEU A 161 -9.02 -8.52 -1.05
N LYS A 162 -9.83 -9.51 -0.69
CA LYS A 162 -10.05 -10.70 -1.51
C LYS A 162 -10.56 -10.37 -2.90
N GLU A 163 -11.57 -9.53 -3.00
CA GLU A 163 -12.17 -9.11 -4.26
C GLU A 163 -11.16 -8.43 -5.20
N ASN A 164 -10.31 -7.60 -4.64
CA ASN A 164 -9.36 -6.78 -5.39
C ASN A 164 -7.96 -7.38 -5.55
N LEU A 165 -7.75 -8.59 -5.03
CA LEU A 165 -6.50 -9.36 -5.15
C LEU A 165 -6.73 -10.74 -5.79
N GLN A 166 -7.82 -10.94 -6.54
CA GLN A 166 -8.32 -12.24 -7.02
C GLN A 166 -7.36 -13.03 -7.93
N ASN A 167 -6.32 -12.42 -8.48
CA ASN A 167 -5.36 -13.10 -9.36
C ASN A 167 -4.23 -13.80 -8.58
N MET A 168 -4.38 -13.98 -7.27
CA MET A 168 -3.38 -14.55 -6.38
C MET A 168 -3.98 -15.67 -5.54
N ARG A 169 -3.17 -16.67 -5.17
CA ARG A 169 -3.52 -17.61 -4.11
C ARG A 169 -3.44 -16.86 -2.78
N LEU A 170 -4.57 -16.29 -2.36
CA LEU A 170 -4.69 -15.67 -1.05
C LEU A 170 -4.89 -16.76 0.01
N GLN A 171 -3.94 -16.87 0.91
CA GLN A 171 -4.11 -17.62 2.13
C GLN A 171 -4.62 -16.66 3.21
N THR A 172 -5.86 -16.86 3.64
CA THR A 172 -6.47 -16.02 4.69
C THR A 172 -6.45 -16.79 5.99
N ASN A 173 -5.77 -16.28 6.97
CA ASN A 173 -5.84 -16.77 8.33
C ASN A 173 -6.82 -15.87 9.10
N ASN A 174 -7.91 -16.45 9.56
CA ASN A 174 -8.79 -15.84 10.54
C ASN A 174 -8.14 -16.04 11.91
N TYR A 175 -7.59 -14.99 12.49
CA TYR A 175 -7.18 -14.94 13.89
C TYR A 175 -8.16 -14.10 14.69
#